data_42b20d844b2313f091e883361e0c7729
#
_entry.id   42b20d844b2313f091e883361e0c7729
#
_cell.length_a   1.000
_cell.length_b   1.000
_cell.length_c   1.000
_cell.angle_alpha   90.00
_cell.angle_beta   90.00
_cell.angle_gamma   90.00
#
_symmetry.space_group_name_H-M   'P 1'
#
loop_
_entity.id
_entity.type
_entity.pdbx_description
1 polymer ?
#
loop_
_entity_poly.entity_id
_entity_poly.type
_entity_poly.pdbx_seq_one_letter_code
_entity_poly.pdbx_strand_id
1 'polypeptide(L)'
;MTIATELPAIDPAAAPGPEAAAAAARAADAPITMLNPDFPFSYDHYLAHPDGLGSVPPELYGTEVAVVGAGLSGLVTAYELMKLGLRPVIYEADQIGGRLRTASFPSAPGVVADLGGMRFPVSGKAFYHYVDLLGLQTQEFPNPLAAATSSTVIELAGQKHYASTPSDLPPFFREVADAWKAAVNDGAMFAEMQDAIRARDTARIKEIWNELLPLMDEQTFYGFIAASESFKEAGFAHREAFGQVGFGTGGWDTDFPNSILEILRVVYTDADDQHRLIAGGAQRLPEALWQHTPSGMAHWPEGTSLASLHSGSPRGAVDRISRDANGDLRLRERWGREASYAAVVTTCQSWLLSTRIHTEEALFPAELWTAIERSHYMQSSKTFVMVDRPFWKDTDPDTGRDVLSMTLTDRLNRATYLLDNGPDKPAVILLSYTWNDDALKWLALDADQRVELMLHSLEQIYPGVDIASHIIGQPITVSWEADPNFMGAFKANLPGHYRYQQRLFTHFKQDRLPESQRGIFLAGDDVSFTAGWAEGAVTTGLNAVWGVVNHLGGRSAAGNPGPGELLDALGPISLD
;
A
#
# COMPACT_ATOMS: atom_id res chain seq x y z
N MET A 1 -45.56 2.24 27.46
CA MET A 1 -46.41 2.42 26.26
C MET A 1 -45.48 2.15 25.08
N THR A 2 -45.48 0.91 24.64
CA THR A 2 -44.53 0.34 23.66
C THR A 2 -45.13 0.60 22.27
N ILE A 3 -44.42 1.32 21.42
CA ILE A 3 -44.78 1.44 20.01
C ILE A 3 -43.83 0.50 19.26
N ALA A 4 -44.34 -0.67 18.93
CA ALA A 4 -43.71 -1.54 17.94
C ALA A 4 -44.13 -1.02 16.55
N THR A 5 -43.15 -0.51 15.79
CA THR A 5 -43.29 -0.26 14.36
C THR A 5 -42.91 -1.55 13.63
N GLU A 6 -43.91 -2.24 13.10
CA GLU A 6 -43.74 -3.35 12.17
C GLU A 6 -43.04 -2.83 10.89
N LEU A 7 -41.89 -3.39 10.57
CA LEU A 7 -41.27 -3.24 9.25
C LEU A 7 -42.12 -4.02 8.23
N PRO A 8 -42.32 -3.47 7.02
CA PRO A 8 -43.07 -4.18 5.99
C PRO A 8 -42.31 -5.43 5.55
N ALA A 9 -43.03 -6.55 5.47
CA ALA A 9 -42.52 -7.81 4.94
C ALA A 9 -42.00 -7.61 3.51
N ILE A 10 -40.72 -7.91 3.29
CA ILE A 10 -40.15 -7.98 1.95
C ILE A 10 -40.71 -9.24 1.30
N ASP A 11 -41.47 -9.04 0.23
CA ASP A 11 -41.98 -10.08 -0.65
C ASP A 11 -40.76 -10.84 -1.25
N PRO A 12 -40.69 -12.18 -1.16
CA PRO A 12 -39.61 -12.92 -1.84
C PRO A 12 -39.89 -12.93 -3.34
N ALA A 13 -39.65 -11.80 -3.98
CA ALA A 13 -39.94 -11.58 -5.38
C ALA A 13 -38.94 -12.33 -6.28
N ALA A 14 -39.53 -13.14 -7.15
CA ALA A 14 -39.04 -13.61 -8.44
C ALA A 14 -37.52 -13.90 -8.54
N ALA A 15 -37.20 -15.17 -8.68
CA ALA A 15 -35.88 -15.60 -9.11
C ALA A 15 -35.40 -14.75 -10.32
N PRO A 16 -34.16 -14.24 -10.29
CA PRO A 16 -33.64 -13.42 -11.40
C PRO A 16 -33.78 -14.19 -12.70
N GLY A 17 -34.21 -13.50 -13.77
CA GLY A 17 -34.35 -14.10 -15.08
C GLY A 17 -33.01 -14.72 -15.56
N PRO A 18 -33.03 -15.68 -16.51
CA PRO A 18 -31.83 -16.41 -16.92
C PRO A 18 -30.67 -15.51 -17.41
N GLU A 19 -30.94 -14.34 -17.94
CA GLU A 19 -29.92 -13.35 -18.30
C GLU A 19 -29.30 -12.68 -17.09
N ALA A 20 -30.09 -12.33 -16.07
CA ALA A 20 -29.60 -11.75 -14.81
C ALA A 20 -28.82 -12.79 -14.00
N ALA A 21 -29.26 -14.05 -13.96
CA ALA A 21 -28.55 -15.15 -13.35
C ALA A 21 -27.21 -15.47 -14.05
N ALA A 22 -27.19 -15.42 -15.40
CA ALA A 22 -25.97 -15.59 -16.19
C ALA A 22 -25.01 -14.39 -16.08
N ALA A 23 -25.52 -13.18 -15.87
CA ALA A 23 -24.71 -11.97 -15.59
C ALA A 23 -24.11 -12.06 -14.18
N ALA A 24 -24.90 -12.46 -13.19
CA ALA A 24 -24.42 -12.68 -11.81
C ALA A 24 -23.35 -13.79 -11.73
N ALA A 25 -23.55 -14.91 -12.45
CA ALA A 25 -22.57 -15.98 -12.53
C ALA A 25 -21.25 -15.53 -13.19
N ARG A 26 -21.33 -14.71 -14.27
CA ARG A 26 -20.13 -14.13 -14.90
C ARG A 26 -19.43 -13.13 -14.00
N ALA A 27 -20.16 -12.36 -13.20
CA ALA A 27 -19.61 -11.45 -12.21
C ALA A 27 -18.92 -12.19 -11.06
N ALA A 28 -19.46 -13.31 -10.62
CA ALA A 28 -18.87 -14.13 -9.55
C ALA A 28 -17.50 -14.72 -9.95
N ASP A 29 -17.27 -15.01 -11.24
CA ASP A 29 -15.98 -15.50 -11.75
C ASP A 29 -15.02 -14.36 -12.18
N ALA A 30 -15.44 -13.11 -12.15
CA ALA A 30 -14.58 -11.99 -12.51
C ALA A 30 -13.52 -11.75 -11.43
N PRO A 31 -12.26 -11.46 -11.81
CA PRO A 31 -11.23 -11.15 -10.82
C PRO A 31 -11.57 -9.85 -10.08
N ILE A 32 -11.29 -9.83 -8.79
CA ILE A 32 -11.42 -8.61 -7.98
C ILE A 32 -10.40 -7.57 -8.45
N THR A 33 -10.81 -6.31 -8.44
CA THR A 33 -9.93 -5.15 -8.63
C THR A 33 -9.97 -4.28 -7.38
N MET A 34 -8.93 -3.48 -7.16
CA MET A 34 -8.86 -2.58 -6.02
C MET A 34 -9.78 -1.35 -6.21
N LEU A 35 -11.08 -1.59 -6.36
CA LEU A 35 -12.10 -0.53 -6.28
C LEU A 35 -12.34 -0.21 -4.80
N ASN A 36 -11.61 0.78 -4.30
CA ASN A 36 -11.71 1.18 -2.91
C ASN A 36 -13.15 1.68 -2.59
N PRO A 37 -13.81 1.19 -1.53
CA PRO A 37 -15.21 1.52 -1.24
C PRO A 37 -15.45 3.00 -0.91
N ASP A 38 -14.43 3.71 -0.42
CA ASP A 38 -14.54 5.16 -0.15
C ASP A 38 -14.68 5.96 -1.46
N PHE A 39 -13.95 5.54 -2.49
CA PHE A 39 -13.99 6.14 -3.82
C PHE A 39 -13.79 5.06 -4.89
N PRO A 40 -14.86 4.36 -5.30
CA PRO A 40 -14.79 3.24 -6.25
C PRO A 40 -14.62 3.71 -7.70
N PHE A 41 -13.57 4.50 -7.96
CA PHE A 41 -13.19 4.98 -9.27
C PHE A 41 -12.29 3.95 -9.97
N SER A 42 -12.59 3.63 -11.24
CA SER A 42 -11.85 2.63 -12.03
C SER A 42 -10.58 3.24 -12.62
N TYR A 43 -9.52 3.36 -11.84
CA TYR A 43 -8.23 3.90 -12.29
C TYR A 43 -7.59 3.08 -13.41
N ASP A 44 -7.80 1.78 -13.44
CA ASP A 44 -7.34 0.90 -14.50
C ASP A 44 -7.99 1.25 -15.86
N HIS A 45 -9.29 1.48 -15.88
CA HIS A 45 -9.99 1.93 -17.07
C HIS A 45 -9.59 3.36 -17.47
N TYR A 46 -9.41 4.23 -16.48
CA TYR A 46 -8.97 5.61 -16.70
C TYR A 46 -7.59 5.66 -17.37
N LEU A 47 -6.64 4.85 -16.93
CA LEU A 47 -5.29 4.74 -17.52
C LEU A 47 -5.31 4.07 -18.92
N ALA A 48 -6.17 3.09 -19.13
CA ALA A 48 -6.25 2.35 -20.39
C ALA A 48 -7.04 3.07 -21.49
N HIS A 49 -7.64 4.23 -21.20
CA HIS A 49 -8.47 4.94 -22.17
C HIS A 49 -7.64 5.47 -23.35
N PRO A 50 -8.06 5.22 -24.62
CA PRO A 50 -7.26 5.55 -25.80
C PRO A 50 -6.99 7.05 -25.98
N ASP A 51 -7.88 7.92 -25.50
CA ASP A 51 -7.72 9.37 -25.58
C ASP A 51 -6.83 9.94 -24.46
N GLY A 52 -6.25 9.08 -23.60
CA GLY A 52 -5.42 9.47 -22.47
C GLY A 52 -6.20 10.12 -21.32
N LEU A 53 -5.48 10.78 -20.41
CA LEU A 53 -6.05 11.34 -19.19
C LEU A 53 -6.67 12.73 -19.38
N GLY A 54 -6.21 13.47 -20.39
CA GLY A 54 -6.69 14.85 -20.62
C GLY A 54 -5.77 15.66 -21.51
N SER A 55 -5.94 16.98 -21.44
CA SER A 55 -5.11 17.94 -22.18
C SER A 55 -4.98 19.25 -21.44
N VAL A 56 -3.86 19.94 -21.65
CA VAL A 56 -3.66 21.33 -21.24
C VAL A 56 -3.67 22.25 -22.47
N PRO A 57 -4.02 23.54 -22.34
CA PRO A 57 -3.90 24.51 -23.41
C PRO A 57 -2.48 24.54 -24.00
N PRO A 58 -2.30 24.59 -25.34
CA PRO A 58 -0.98 24.56 -25.97
C PRO A 58 -0.01 25.65 -25.50
N GLU A 59 -0.52 26.79 -25.10
CA GLU A 59 0.26 27.90 -24.52
C GLU A 59 0.91 27.57 -23.18
N LEU A 60 0.47 26.50 -22.53
CA LEU A 60 1.03 26.01 -21.27
C LEU A 60 2.06 24.89 -21.46
N TYR A 61 2.30 24.45 -22.70
CA TYR A 61 3.34 23.45 -22.93
C TYR A 61 4.70 23.93 -22.43
N GLY A 62 5.39 23.07 -21.70
CA GLY A 62 6.66 23.39 -21.05
C GLY A 62 6.51 24.12 -19.71
N THR A 63 5.29 24.45 -19.25
CA THR A 63 5.08 25.03 -17.91
C THR A 63 5.63 24.12 -16.83
N GLU A 64 6.46 24.69 -15.95
CA GLU A 64 7.10 23.93 -14.86
C GLU A 64 6.12 23.68 -13.71
N VAL A 65 6.04 22.40 -13.31
CA VAL A 65 5.29 21.91 -12.15
C VAL A 65 6.26 21.20 -11.22
N ALA A 66 6.35 21.65 -9.97
CA ALA A 66 7.22 20.99 -9.01
C ALA A 66 6.57 19.70 -8.47
N VAL A 67 7.40 18.65 -8.33
CA VAL A 67 7.02 17.38 -7.69
C VAL A 67 8.01 17.09 -6.58
N VAL A 68 7.56 17.10 -5.33
CA VAL A 68 8.40 16.89 -4.14
C VAL A 68 8.31 15.44 -3.72
N GLY A 69 9.37 14.69 -4.02
CA GLY A 69 9.53 13.25 -3.83
C GLY A 69 9.62 12.50 -5.15
N ALA A 70 10.65 11.65 -5.29
CA ALA A 70 10.87 10.73 -6.41
C ALA A 70 10.50 9.28 -6.04
N GLY A 71 9.53 9.09 -5.16
CA GLY A 71 8.85 7.82 -4.94
C GLY A 71 7.87 7.49 -6.07
N LEU A 72 7.21 6.33 -5.98
CA LEU A 72 6.30 5.87 -7.03
C LEU A 72 5.21 6.91 -7.37
N SER A 73 4.57 7.51 -6.36
CA SER A 73 3.52 8.52 -6.57
C SER A 73 4.06 9.76 -7.32
N GLY A 74 5.22 10.27 -6.92
CA GLY A 74 5.85 11.43 -7.57
C GLY A 74 6.27 11.14 -9.00
N LEU A 75 6.81 9.97 -9.26
CA LEU A 75 7.23 9.58 -10.61
C LEU A 75 6.05 9.32 -11.55
N VAL A 76 4.97 8.68 -11.06
CA VAL A 76 3.71 8.54 -11.82
C VAL A 76 3.13 9.91 -12.14
N THR A 77 3.03 10.79 -11.14
CA THR A 77 2.56 12.16 -11.35
C THR A 77 3.38 12.89 -12.41
N ALA A 78 4.70 12.88 -12.27
CA ALA A 78 5.60 13.56 -13.19
C ALA A 78 5.56 12.97 -14.61
N TYR A 79 5.48 11.63 -14.71
CA TYR A 79 5.39 10.94 -15.99
C TYR A 79 4.11 11.30 -16.75
N GLU A 80 2.96 11.30 -16.10
CA GLU A 80 1.70 11.65 -16.73
C GLU A 80 1.63 13.15 -17.07
N LEU A 81 2.14 14.04 -16.19
CA LEU A 81 2.25 15.48 -16.52
C LEU A 81 3.17 15.73 -17.73
N MET A 82 4.29 15.01 -17.84
CA MET A 82 5.18 15.07 -19.01
C MET A 82 4.46 14.64 -20.29
N LYS A 83 3.68 13.56 -20.27
CA LYS A 83 2.88 13.11 -21.42
C LYS A 83 1.88 14.17 -21.88
N LEU A 84 1.35 14.96 -20.95
CA LEU A 84 0.42 16.08 -21.24
C LEU A 84 1.13 17.36 -21.72
N GLY A 85 2.45 17.34 -21.88
CA GLY A 85 3.23 18.47 -22.39
C GLY A 85 3.74 19.44 -21.32
N LEU A 86 3.46 19.21 -20.04
CA LEU A 86 4.01 19.99 -18.93
C LEU A 86 5.46 19.57 -18.64
N ARG A 87 6.20 20.43 -17.93
CA ARG A 87 7.57 20.17 -17.49
C ARG A 87 7.60 19.84 -16.00
N PRO A 88 7.57 18.57 -15.59
CA PRO A 88 7.76 18.24 -14.19
C PRO A 88 9.19 18.57 -13.74
N VAL A 89 9.32 19.15 -12.54
CA VAL A 89 10.60 19.42 -11.88
C VAL A 89 10.60 18.64 -10.56
N ILE A 90 11.31 17.52 -10.55
CA ILE A 90 11.31 16.57 -9.44
C ILE A 90 12.41 16.90 -8.44
N TYR A 91 12.04 16.89 -7.17
CA TYR A 91 12.92 17.06 -6.01
C TYR A 91 12.98 15.76 -5.21
N GLU A 92 14.17 15.36 -4.77
CA GLU A 92 14.36 14.15 -3.98
C GLU A 92 15.37 14.39 -2.87
N ALA A 93 15.07 13.91 -1.68
CA ALA A 93 15.90 14.11 -0.50
C ALA A 93 17.01 13.05 -0.36
N ASP A 94 16.82 11.87 -0.94
CA ASP A 94 17.71 10.72 -0.79
C ASP A 94 17.91 10.03 -2.15
N GLN A 95 17.03 9.10 -2.52
CA GLN A 95 17.16 8.30 -3.74
C GLN A 95 15.81 8.06 -4.42
N ILE A 96 15.85 7.83 -5.73
CA ILE A 96 14.69 7.44 -6.51
C ILE A 96 14.12 6.11 -5.96
N GLY A 97 12.80 6.06 -5.80
CA GLY A 97 12.07 4.88 -5.33
C GLY A 97 11.34 5.08 -4.00
N GLY A 98 11.84 5.96 -3.15
CA GLY A 98 11.22 6.21 -1.84
C GLY A 98 11.12 4.93 -1.01
N ARG A 99 9.89 4.51 -0.66
CA ARG A 99 9.62 3.27 0.08
C ARG A 99 9.54 2.01 -0.79
N LEU A 100 9.63 2.10 -2.10
CA LEU A 100 10.03 0.99 -2.96
C LEU A 100 11.56 0.98 -3.03
N ARG A 101 12.21 0.55 -1.96
CA ARG A 101 13.65 0.56 -1.76
C ARG A 101 14.19 -0.86 -1.75
N THR A 102 15.13 -1.12 -2.62
CA THR A 102 15.83 -2.40 -2.72
C THR A 102 17.30 -2.21 -2.38
N ALA A 103 17.84 -3.05 -1.52
CA ALA A 103 19.28 -3.10 -1.23
C ALA A 103 19.90 -4.36 -1.82
N SER A 104 21.11 -4.23 -2.38
CA SER A 104 21.89 -5.36 -2.88
C SER A 104 22.89 -5.83 -1.83
N PHE A 105 23.14 -7.13 -1.74
CA PHE A 105 24.24 -7.66 -0.95
C PHE A 105 25.58 -7.42 -1.68
N PRO A 106 26.55 -6.74 -1.04
CA PRO A 106 27.78 -6.34 -1.74
C PRO A 106 28.58 -7.50 -2.32
N SER A 107 28.57 -8.66 -1.68
CA SER A 107 29.26 -9.89 -2.14
C SER A 107 28.53 -10.62 -3.28
N ALA A 108 27.24 -10.31 -3.53
CA ALA A 108 26.41 -10.88 -4.58
C ALA A 108 25.40 -9.85 -5.12
N PRO A 109 25.81 -8.89 -5.97
CA PRO A 109 24.95 -7.75 -6.36
C PRO A 109 23.62 -8.12 -7.04
N GLY A 110 23.48 -9.35 -7.54
CA GLY A 110 22.21 -9.86 -8.09
C GLY A 110 21.24 -10.41 -7.05
N VAL A 111 21.68 -10.51 -5.79
CA VAL A 111 20.84 -10.93 -4.66
C VAL A 111 20.41 -9.68 -3.90
N VAL A 112 19.11 -9.54 -3.70
CA VAL A 112 18.51 -8.30 -3.21
C VAL A 112 17.58 -8.51 -2.03
N ALA A 113 17.41 -7.45 -1.25
CA ALA A 113 16.48 -7.34 -0.14
C ALA A 113 15.54 -6.14 -0.37
N ASP A 114 14.24 -6.36 -0.41
CA ASP A 114 13.25 -5.29 -0.51
C ASP A 114 12.91 -4.75 0.88
N LEU A 115 13.50 -3.60 1.19
CA LEU A 115 13.40 -2.96 2.51
C LEU A 115 11.98 -2.41 2.78
N GLY A 116 11.30 -1.94 1.74
CA GLY A 116 9.95 -1.39 1.81
C GLY A 116 8.90 -2.33 1.23
N GLY A 117 8.08 -1.83 0.29
CA GLY A 117 7.09 -2.62 -0.43
C GLY A 117 7.75 -3.81 -1.15
N MET A 118 7.29 -5.01 -0.86
CA MET A 118 7.83 -6.24 -1.44
C MET A 118 6.75 -7.18 -1.98
N ARG A 119 5.48 -6.93 -1.62
CA ARG A 119 4.31 -7.73 -1.97
C ARG A 119 3.31 -6.84 -2.68
N PHE A 120 2.89 -7.24 -3.87
CA PHE A 120 1.97 -6.47 -4.71
C PHE A 120 0.78 -7.36 -5.06
N PRO A 121 -0.43 -7.07 -4.55
CA PRO A 121 -1.61 -7.85 -4.82
C PRO A 121 -2.03 -7.71 -6.28
N VAL A 122 -2.44 -8.81 -6.89
CA VAL A 122 -2.85 -8.83 -8.32
C VAL A 122 -4.11 -7.99 -8.60
N SER A 123 -4.85 -7.64 -7.56
CA SER A 123 -6.00 -6.74 -7.61
C SER A 123 -5.62 -5.28 -7.87
N GLY A 124 -4.38 -4.86 -7.60
CA GLY A 124 -3.87 -3.50 -7.80
C GLY A 124 -3.61 -3.17 -9.28
N LYS A 125 -4.66 -2.98 -10.07
CA LYS A 125 -4.57 -2.88 -11.53
C LYS A 125 -3.91 -1.60 -12.03
N ALA A 126 -4.02 -0.47 -11.32
CA ALA A 126 -3.32 0.75 -11.69
C ALA A 126 -1.81 0.63 -11.47
N PHE A 127 -1.37 -0.06 -10.41
CA PHE A 127 0.03 -0.40 -10.22
C PHE A 127 0.55 -1.31 -11.34
N TYR A 128 -0.18 -2.38 -11.67
CA TYR A 128 0.24 -3.32 -12.72
C TYR A 128 0.23 -2.69 -14.10
N HIS A 129 -0.57 -1.65 -14.36
CA HIS A 129 -0.47 -0.88 -15.60
C HIS A 129 0.98 -0.40 -15.86
N TYR A 130 1.66 0.12 -14.84
CA TYR A 130 3.06 0.57 -15.00
C TYR A 130 4.05 -0.59 -15.00
N VAL A 131 3.81 -1.66 -14.25
CA VAL A 131 4.63 -2.88 -14.32
C VAL A 131 4.65 -3.44 -15.75
N ASP A 132 3.48 -3.54 -16.38
CA ASP A 132 3.30 -4.06 -17.73
C ASP A 132 3.86 -3.09 -18.79
N LEU A 133 3.59 -1.79 -18.65
CA LEU A 133 4.13 -0.74 -19.52
C LEU A 133 5.67 -0.81 -19.61
N LEU A 134 6.31 -1.10 -18.50
CA LEU A 134 7.78 -1.14 -18.39
C LEU A 134 8.36 -2.54 -18.64
N GLY A 135 7.52 -3.53 -18.94
CA GLY A 135 7.94 -4.91 -19.24
C GLY A 135 8.62 -5.61 -18.05
N LEU A 136 8.31 -5.21 -16.82
CA LEU A 136 8.92 -5.79 -15.63
C LEU A 136 8.37 -7.18 -15.35
N GLN A 137 9.26 -8.10 -15.06
CA GLN A 137 8.89 -9.48 -14.70
C GLN A 137 8.50 -9.55 -13.23
N THR A 138 7.45 -10.31 -12.94
CA THR A 138 7.00 -10.56 -11.58
C THR A 138 6.98 -12.06 -11.29
N GLN A 139 7.11 -12.41 -10.02
CA GLN A 139 7.04 -13.79 -9.53
C GLN A 139 6.04 -13.86 -8.37
N GLU A 140 5.50 -15.04 -8.11
CA GLU A 140 4.66 -15.25 -6.94
C GLU A 140 5.47 -14.98 -5.66
N PHE A 141 4.87 -14.25 -4.73
CA PHE A 141 5.50 -13.99 -3.44
C PHE A 141 5.30 -15.20 -2.52
N PRO A 142 6.34 -15.65 -1.78
CA PRO A 142 6.24 -16.82 -0.92
C PRO A 142 5.46 -16.53 0.38
N ASN A 143 4.16 -16.26 0.23
CA ASN A 143 3.24 -16.17 1.37
C ASN A 143 3.11 -17.51 2.09
N PRO A 144 2.70 -17.52 3.37
CA PRO A 144 2.39 -18.75 4.07
C PRO A 144 1.40 -19.61 3.29
N LEU A 145 1.67 -20.90 3.15
CA LEU A 145 0.81 -21.88 2.46
C LEU A 145 0.53 -21.59 0.98
N ALA A 146 1.21 -20.60 0.37
CA ALA A 146 1.13 -20.33 -1.06
C ALA A 146 1.96 -21.36 -1.88
N ALA A 147 1.67 -21.49 -3.18
CA ALA A 147 2.38 -22.43 -4.04
C ALA A 147 3.89 -22.14 -4.16
N ALA A 148 4.29 -20.86 -4.05
CA ALA A 148 5.69 -20.46 -4.05
C ALA A 148 6.44 -20.80 -2.73
N THR A 149 5.74 -21.27 -1.70
CA THR A 149 6.29 -21.66 -0.40
C THR A 149 6.29 -23.18 -0.28
N SER A 150 7.48 -23.80 -0.14
CA SER A 150 7.58 -25.26 -0.04
C SER A 150 6.88 -25.82 1.20
N SER A 151 7.01 -25.11 2.33
CA SER A 151 6.37 -25.45 3.58
C SER A 151 6.22 -24.24 4.50
N THR A 152 5.26 -24.32 5.41
CA THR A 152 4.98 -23.31 6.44
C THR A 152 4.98 -23.96 7.82
N VAL A 153 5.58 -23.28 8.77
CA VAL A 153 5.46 -23.61 10.20
C VAL A 153 4.71 -22.50 10.91
N ILE A 154 3.66 -22.87 11.63
CA ILE A 154 3.00 -21.99 12.59
C ILE A 154 3.42 -22.46 14.00
N GLU A 155 4.09 -21.57 14.73
CA GLU A 155 4.47 -21.83 16.12
C GLU A 155 3.77 -20.84 17.03
N LEU A 156 2.90 -21.35 17.90
CA LEU A 156 2.12 -20.56 18.85
C LEU A 156 2.21 -21.19 20.24
N ALA A 157 2.49 -20.39 21.26
CA ALA A 157 2.60 -20.83 22.64
C ALA A 157 3.51 -22.06 22.82
N GLY A 158 4.59 -22.15 22.03
CA GLY A 158 5.53 -23.25 22.03
C GLY A 158 5.07 -24.51 21.28
N GLN A 159 3.91 -24.48 20.63
CA GLN A 159 3.41 -25.58 19.81
C GLN A 159 3.68 -25.32 18.34
N LYS A 160 4.34 -26.27 17.67
CA LYS A 160 4.77 -26.18 16.28
C LYS A 160 3.86 -27.03 15.39
N HIS A 161 3.31 -26.38 14.36
CA HIS A 161 2.46 -27.01 13.33
C HIS A 161 3.11 -26.85 11.97
N TYR A 162 3.53 -27.95 11.36
CA TYR A 162 4.08 -27.99 10.01
C TYR A 162 2.96 -28.24 9.00
N ALA A 163 2.95 -27.51 7.88
CA ALA A 163 2.01 -27.68 6.82
C ALA A 163 2.64 -27.35 5.44
N SER A 164 2.38 -28.15 4.43
CA SER A 164 2.67 -27.84 3.03
C SER A 164 1.44 -27.26 2.33
N THR A 165 0.26 -27.57 2.84
CA THR A 165 -1.03 -27.06 2.35
C THR A 165 -1.93 -26.69 3.55
N PRO A 166 -2.96 -25.87 3.36
CA PRO A 166 -3.92 -25.56 4.42
C PRO A 166 -4.59 -26.77 5.05
N SER A 167 -4.74 -27.88 4.29
CA SER A 167 -5.35 -29.13 4.79
C SER A 167 -4.47 -29.89 5.79
N ASP A 168 -3.18 -29.60 5.85
CA ASP A 168 -2.26 -30.25 6.78
C ASP A 168 -2.35 -29.64 8.19
N LEU A 169 -2.96 -28.47 8.32
CA LEU A 169 -3.15 -27.81 9.60
C LEU A 169 -4.23 -28.51 10.44
N PRO A 170 -4.08 -28.52 11.78
CA PRO A 170 -5.12 -29.00 12.68
C PRO A 170 -6.48 -28.31 12.45
N PRO A 171 -7.62 -29.00 12.74
CA PRO A 171 -8.96 -28.42 12.59
C PRO A 171 -9.13 -27.04 13.27
N PHE A 172 -8.45 -26.82 14.38
CA PHE A 172 -8.42 -25.55 15.10
C PHE A 172 -8.15 -24.33 14.20
N PHE A 173 -7.19 -24.41 13.26
CA PHE A 173 -6.90 -23.29 12.34
C PHE A 173 -7.99 -23.07 11.31
N ARG A 174 -8.73 -24.11 10.94
CA ARG A 174 -9.91 -23.99 10.08
C ARG A 174 -11.05 -23.30 10.84
N GLU A 175 -11.26 -23.66 12.09
CA GLU A 175 -12.25 -23.02 12.96
C GLU A 175 -11.95 -21.53 13.13
N VAL A 176 -10.67 -21.14 13.25
CA VAL A 176 -10.23 -19.73 13.27
C VAL A 176 -10.59 -19.02 11.96
N ALA A 177 -10.30 -19.64 10.81
CA ALA A 177 -10.60 -19.06 9.50
C ALA A 177 -12.13 -18.94 9.27
N ASP A 178 -12.90 -19.94 9.69
CA ASP A 178 -14.36 -19.93 9.61
C ASP A 178 -14.97 -18.84 10.50
N ALA A 179 -14.42 -18.65 11.72
CA ALA A 179 -14.86 -17.58 12.62
C ALA A 179 -14.58 -16.19 12.03
N TRP A 180 -13.43 -15.99 11.40
CA TRP A 180 -13.11 -14.74 10.69
C TRP A 180 -14.05 -14.48 9.53
N LYS A 181 -14.28 -15.49 8.68
CA LYS A 181 -15.19 -15.39 7.54
C LYS A 181 -16.61 -15.06 7.99
N ALA A 182 -17.10 -15.68 9.05
CA ALA A 182 -18.40 -15.35 9.64
C ALA A 182 -18.41 -13.92 10.18
N ALA A 183 -17.37 -13.49 10.92
CA ALA A 183 -17.30 -12.14 11.49
C ALA A 183 -17.40 -11.04 10.42
N VAL A 184 -16.69 -11.16 9.29
CA VAL A 184 -16.73 -10.15 8.23
C VAL A 184 -18.01 -10.22 7.39
N ASN A 185 -18.61 -11.40 7.22
CA ASN A 185 -19.90 -11.51 6.54
C ASN A 185 -21.04 -10.91 7.38
N ASP A 186 -21.13 -11.29 8.65
CA ASP A 186 -22.22 -10.87 9.53
C ASP A 186 -22.05 -9.41 9.98
N GLY A 187 -20.81 -8.98 10.24
CA GLY A 187 -20.51 -7.64 10.76
C GLY A 187 -20.21 -6.60 9.69
N ALA A 188 -19.84 -7.00 8.47
CA ALA A 188 -19.32 -6.07 7.46
C ALA A 188 -19.74 -6.40 6.01
N MET A 189 -20.81 -7.18 5.80
CA MET A 189 -21.39 -7.46 4.47
C MET A 189 -20.34 -7.87 3.42
N PHE A 190 -19.39 -8.71 3.82
CA PHE A 190 -18.19 -9.01 3.01
C PHE A 190 -18.54 -9.60 1.63
N ALA A 191 -19.43 -10.59 1.58
CA ALA A 191 -19.81 -11.25 0.33
C ALA A 191 -20.48 -10.28 -0.66
N GLU A 192 -21.44 -9.48 -0.16
CA GLU A 192 -22.14 -8.50 -1.00
C GLU A 192 -21.20 -7.39 -1.51
N MET A 193 -20.27 -6.94 -0.66
CA MET A 193 -19.27 -5.95 -1.08
C MET A 193 -18.36 -6.52 -2.17
N GLN A 194 -17.85 -7.74 -2.01
CA GLN A 194 -17.02 -8.37 -3.02
C GLN A 194 -17.77 -8.61 -4.34
N ASP A 195 -19.03 -9.00 -4.29
CA ASP A 195 -19.87 -9.17 -5.48
C ASP A 195 -20.08 -7.83 -6.20
N ALA A 196 -20.33 -6.76 -5.46
CA ALA A 196 -20.45 -5.41 -6.02
C ALA A 196 -19.14 -4.92 -6.65
N ILE A 197 -17.98 -5.21 -6.04
CA ILE A 197 -16.66 -4.88 -6.58
C ILE A 197 -16.39 -5.67 -7.87
N ARG A 198 -16.66 -6.98 -7.91
CA ARG A 198 -16.53 -7.80 -9.14
C ARG A 198 -17.39 -7.28 -10.26
N ALA A 199 -18.62 -6.91 -9.94
CA ALA A 199 -19.57 -6.32 -10.91
C ALA A 199 -19.22 -4.88 -11.30
N ARG A 200 -18.28 -4.22 -10.60
CA ARG A 200 -17.99 -2.78 -10.68
C ARG A 200 -19.25 -1.92 -10.49
N ASP A 201 -20.16 -2.40 -9.63
CA ASP A 201 -21.38 -1.69 -9.26
C ASP A 201 -21.04 -0.62 -8.20
N THR A 202 -20.60 0.54 -8.69
CA THR A 202 -20.19 1.66 -7.84
C THR A 202 -21.32 2.17 -6.93
N ALA A 203 -22.57 2.07 -7.40
CA ALA A 203 -23.72 2.49 -6.60
C ALA A 203 -23.91 1.54 -5.41
N ARG A 204 -23.85 0.23 -5.63
CA ARG A 204 -23.97 -0.77 -4.56
C ARG A 204 -22.79 -0.71 -3.60
N ILE A 205 -21.57 -0.56 -4.09
CA ILE A 205 -20.36 -0.36 -3.25
C ILE A 205 -20.58 0.82 -2.31
N LYS A 206 -21.02 1.97 -2.83
CA LYS A 206 -21.25 3.18 -2.03
C LYS A 206 -22.40 3.00 -1.05
N GLU A 207 -23.47 2.33 -1.44
CA GLU A 207 -24.60 2.05 -0.56
C GLU A 207 -24.15 1.25 0.68
N ILE A 208 -23.48 0.12 0.47
CA ILE A 208 -22.95 -0.73 1.55
C ILE A 208 -21.96 0.05 2.41
N TRP A 209 -20.99 0.72 1.78
CA TRP A 209 -19.93 1.40 2.53
C TRP A 209 -20.44 2.56 3.37
N ASN A 210 -21.34 3.38 2.81
CA ASN A 210 -21.89 4.54 3.51
C ASN A 210 -22.80 4.14 4.69
N GLU A 211 -23.39 2.93 4.67
CA GLU A 211 -24.12 2.36 5.81
C GLU A 211 -23.16 1.87 6.90
N LEU A 212 -22.10 1.15 6.53
CA LEU A 212 -21.14 0.56 7.48
C LEU A 212 -20.21 1.59 8.12
N LEU A 213 -19.75 2.57 7.36
CA LEU A 213 -18.69 3.48 7.77
C LEU A 213 -18.98 4.23 9.08
N PRO A 214 -20.17 4.84 9.30
CA PRO A 214 -20.48 5.51 10.58
C PRO A 214 -20.51 4.56 11.78
N LEU A 215 -20.80 3.28 11.54
CA LEU A 215 -20.85 2.26 12.59
C LEU A 215 -19.47 1.75 12.96
N MET A 216 -18.51 1.85 12.03
CA MET A 216 -17.19 1.22 12.13
C MET A 216 -16.05 2.21 12.41
N ASP A 217 -16.22 3.52 12.16
CA ASP A 217 -15.13 4.49 12.26
C ASP A 217 -14.46 4.53 13.63
N GLU A 218 -15.26 4.38 14.70
CA GLU A 218 -14.74 4.40 16.08
C GLU A 218 -14.31 3.02 16.61
N GLN A 219 -14.32 1.97 15.77
CA GLN A 219 -13.94 0.63 16.18
C GLN A 219 -12.48 0.32 15.84
N THR A 220 -11.78 -0.27 16.82
CA THR A 220 -10.49 -0.90 16.55
C THR A 220 -10.68 -2.25 15.85
N PHE A 221 -9.67 -2.73 15.17
CA PHE A 221 -9.66 -4.11 14.64
C PHE A 221 -9.87 -5.13 15.76
N TYR A 222 -9.18 -5.00 16.89
CA TYR A 222 -9.41 -5.85 18.06
C TYR A 222 -10.86 -5.79 18.56
N GLY A 223 -11.43 -4.58 18.65
CA GLY A 223 -12.81 -4.39 19.11
C GLY A 223 -13.83 -5.10 18.22
N PHE A 224 -13.65 -5.03 16.90
CA PHE A 224 -14.49 -5.73 15.94
C PHE A 224 -14.43 -7.26 16.13
N ILE A 225 -13.24 -7.83 16.23
CA ILE A 225 -13.03 -9.27 16.45
C ILE A 225 -13.65 -9.69 17.80
N ALA A 226 -13.36 -8.94 18.86
CA ALA A 226 -13.86 -9.26 20.21
C ALA A 226 -15.39 -9.14 20.35
N ALA A 227 -16.01 -8.26 19.54
CA ALA A 227 -17.46 -8.08 19.53
C ALA A 227 -18.20 -9.10 18.67
N SER A 228 -17.54 -9.76 17.71
CA SER A 228 -18.20 -10.70 16.79
C SER A 228 -18.71 -11.94 17.52
N GLU A 229 -19.91 -12.40 17.16
CA GLU A 229 -20.50 -13.59 17.80
C GLU A 229 -19.69 -14.86 17.48
N SER A 230 -19.19 -14.98 16.24
CA SER A 230 -18.39 -16.13 15.83
C SER A 230 -17.11 -16.32 16.67
N PHE A 231 -16.40 -15.23 16.99
CA PHE A 231 -15.23 -15.30 17.86
C PHE A 231 -15.57 -15.39 19.35
N LYS A 232 -16.75 -14.93 19.78
CA LYS A 232 -17.24 -15.19 21.14
C LYS A 232 -17.55 -16.68 21.34
N GLU A 233 -18.20 -17.31 20.36
CA GLU A 233 -18.51 -18.75 20.37
C GLU A 233 -17.25 -19.62 20.28
N ALA A 234 -16.31 -19.27 19.36
CA ALA A 234 -15.05 -19.97 19.20
C ALA A 234 -14.13 -19.85 20.42
N GLY A 235 -14.16 -18.71 21.11
CA GLY A 235 -13.45 -18.46 22.35
C GLY A 235 -12.08 -17.78 22.21
N PHE A 236 -11.46 -17.50 23.35
CA PHE A 236 -10.24 -16.69 23.43
C PHE A 236 -9.07 -17.28 22.64
N ALA A 237 -8.85 -18.60 22.71
CA ALA A 237 -7.73 -19.23 22.01
C ALA A 237 -7.77 -19.06 20.48
N HIS A 238 -8.97 -19.10 19.89
CA HIS A 238 -9.15 -18.87 18.44
C HIS A 238 -8.88 -17.40 18.08
N ARG A 239 -9.34 -16.47 18.93
CA ARG A 239 -9.08 -15.04 18.73
C ARG A 239 -7.58 -14.73 18.83
N GLU A 240 -6.88 -15.29 19.80
CA GLU A 240 -5.42 -15.16 19.94
C GLU A 240 -4.70 -15.73 18.72
N ALA A 241 -5.04 -16.94 18.30
CA ALA A 241 -4.43 -17.54 17.12
C ALA A 241 -4.66 -16.69 15.86
N PHE A 242 -5.86 -16.15 15.68
CA PHE A 242 -6.15 -15.24 14.57
C PHE A 242 -5.27 -13.98 14.63
N GLY A 243 -5.15 -13.36 15.81
CA GLY A 243 -4.32 -12.16 15.99
C GLY A 243 -2.86 -12.38 15.70
N GLN A 244 -2.33 -13.52 16.13
CA GLN A 244 -0.91 -13.81 15.96
C GLN A 244 -0.53 -14.20 14.52
N VAL A 245 -1.41 -14.88 13.78
CA VAL A 245 -1.06 -15.46 12.47
C VAL A 245 -2.15 -15.35 11.39
N GLY A 246 -3.31 -14.79 11.71
CA GLY A 246 -4.54 -14.90 10.91
C GLY A 246 -4.45 -14.35 9.49
N PHE A 247 -3.73 -13.25 9.28
CA PHE A 247 -3.50 -12.69 7.94
C PHE A 247 -2.32 -13.33 7.20
N GLY A 248 -1.59 -14.25 7.83
CA GLY A 248 -0.42 -14.87 7.21
C GLY A 248 0.70 -13.91 6.82
N THR A 249 0.61 -12.65 7.22
CA THR A 249 1.56 -11.59 6.85
C THR A 249 2.51 -11.20 7.97
N GLY A 250 2.33 -11.78 9.16
CA GLY A 250 3.12 -11.50 10.37
C GLY A 250 3.12 -10.01 10.72
N GLY A 251 2.41 -9.63 11.75
CA GLY A 251 2.40 -8.26 12.22
C GLY A 251 1.01 -7.64 12.38
N TRP A 252 -0.05 -8.38 12.16
CA TRP A 252 -1.41 -8.01 12.50
C TRP A 252 -1.86 -8.83 13.70
N ASP A 253 -1.88 -8.22 14.87
CA ASP A 253 -2.38 -8.84 16.09
C ASP A 253 -3.84 -8.44 16.33
N THR A 254 -4.59 -9.25 17.09
CA THR A 254 -5.96 -8.91 17.51
C THR A 254 -6.03 -7.68 18.39
N ASP A 255 -4.95 -7.38 19.11
CA ASP A 255 -4.81 -6.15 19.91
C ASP A 255 -4.32 -4.95 19.09
N PHE A 256 -4.25 -5.10 17.78
CA PHE A 256 -3.85 -4.05 16.85
C PHE A 256 -4.79 -2.82 16.99
N PRO A 257 -4.26 -1.64 17.31
CA PRO A 257 -5.08 -0.49 17.70
C PRO A 257 -5.72 0.24 16.53
N ASN A 258 -5.40 -0.15 15.30
CA ASN A 258 -5.85 0.55 14.10
C ASN A 258 -7.34 0.34 13.85
N SER A 259 -7.93 1.26 13.10
CA SER A 259 -9.33 1.20 12.71
C SER A 259 -9.64 -0.06 11.92
N ILE A 260 -10.78 -0.69 12.22
CA ILE A 260 -11.29 -1.83 11.42
C ILE A 260 -11.48 -1.44 9.94
N LEU A 261 -11.74 -0.17 9.63
CA LEU A 261 -11.90 0.30 8.25
C LEU A 261 -10.66 0.03 7.40
N GLU A 262 -9.45 0.10 8.00
CA GLU A 262 -8.20 -0.21 7.28
C GLU A 262 -8.16 -1.68 6.84
N ILE A 263 -8.66 -2.58 7.69
CA ILE A 263 -8.71 -4.01 7.42
C ILE A 263 -9.80 -4.35 6.39
N LEU A 264 -10.99 -3.76 6.53
CA LEU A 264 -12.09 -4.00 5.61
C LEU A 264 -11.73 -3.59 4.18
N ARG A 265 -11.04 -2.46 3.98
CA ARG A 265 -10.54 -2.05 2.66
C ARG A 265 -9.61 -3.08 2.03
N VAL A 266 -8.75 -3.69 2.84
CA VAL A 266 -7.80 -4.72 2.41
C VAL A 266 -8.55 -5.98 1.98
N VAL A 267 -9.41 -6.53 2.83
CA VAL A 267 -10.08 -7.81 2.55
C VAL A 267 -11.15 -7.71 1.46
N TYR A 268 -11.87 -6.61 1.36
CA TYR A 268 -12.85 -6.42 0.27
C TYR A 268 -12.23 -6.41 -1.12
N THR A 269 -10.97 -5.99 -1.22
CA THR A 269 -10.25 -5.80 -2.48
C THR A 269 -9.20 -6.87 -2.75
N ASP A 270 -9.20 -7.96 -1.98
CA ASP A 270 -8.20 -9.05 -2.03
C ASP A 270 -6.75 -8.51 -1.99
N ALA A 271 -6.53 -7.40 -1.26
CA ALA A 271 -5.20 -6.85 -1.11
C ALA A 271 -4.30 -7.69 -0.16
N ASP A 272 -4.87 -8.63 0.57
CA ASP A 272 -4.21 -9.60 1.44
C ASP A 272 -3.91 -10.95 0.75
N ASP A 273 -4.30 -11.12 -0.51
CA ASP A 273 -4.17 -12.38 -1.25
C ASP A 273 -3.38 -12.21 -2.56
N GLN A 274 -2.94 -13.34 -3.13
CA GLN A 274 -2.30 -13.45 -4.44
C GLN A 274 -1.21 -12.40 -4.71
N HIS A 275 -0.26 -12.29 -3.79
CA HIS A 275 0.84 -11.35 -3.90
C HIS A 275 1.88 -11.79 -4.92
N ARG A 276 2.46 -10.80 -5.59
CA ARG A 276 3.64 -10.98 -6.44
C ARG A 276 4.77 -10.06 -5.98
N LEU A 277 6.00 -10.42 -6.29
CA LEU A 277 7.18 -9.57 -6.18
C LEU A 277 7.70 -9.20 -7.57
N ILE A 278 8.45 -8.08 -7.65
CA ILE A 278 9.15 -7.69 -8.88
C ILE A 278 10.51 -8.39 -8.89
N ALA A 279 10.79 -9.15 -9.95
CA ALA A 279 12.06 -9.85 -10.11
C ALA A 279 13.24 -8.86 -10.14
N GLY A 280 14.19 -9.05 -9.23
CA GLY A 280 15.34 -8.16 -9.07
C GLY A 280 15.09 -6.92 -8.21
N GLY A 281 13.95 -6.88 -7.50
CA GLY A 281 13.63 -5.88 -6.49
C GLY A 281 12.61 -4.82 -6.92
N ALA A 282 11.85 -4.34 -5.95
CA ALA A 282 10.74 -3.41 -6.16
C ALA A 282 11.18 -2.03 -6.69
N GLN A 283 12.40 -1.58 -6.37
CA GLN A 283 12.95 -0.30 -6.82
C GLN A 283 13.12 -0.21 -8.33
N ARG A 284 13.17 -1.35 -9.03
CA ARG A 284 13.23 -1.38 -10.50
C ARG A 284 12.05 -0.68 -11.17
N LEU A 285 10.88 -0.67 -10.54
CA LEU A 285 9.71 0.01 -11.10
C LEU A 285 9.91 1.54 -11.17
N PRO A 286 10.17 2.25 -10.06
CA PRO A 286 10.45 3.69 -10.12
C PRO A 286 11.68 4.02 -10.96
N GLU A 287 12.75 3.23 -10.93
CA GLU A 287 13.95 3.45 -11.77
C GLU A 287 13.64 3.30 -13.26
N ALA A 288 12.86 2.29 -13.64
CA ALA A 288 12.45 2.10 -15.03
C ALA A 288 11.53 3.24 -15.49
N LEU A 289 10.59 3.69 -14.65
CA LEU A 289 9.71 4.81 -14.97
C LEU A 289 10.48 6.13 -15.16
N TRP A 290 11.51 6.35 -14.34
CA TRP A 290 12.43 7.49 -14.48
C TRP A 290 13.12 7.54 -15.84
N GLN A 291 13.50 6.38 -16.40
CA GLN A 291 14.21 6.26 -17.68
C GLN A 291 13.29 6.11 -18.89
N HIS A 292 12.02 5.74 -18.68
CA HIS A 292 11.11 5.39 -19.75
C HIS A 292 10.80 6.59 -20.66
N THR A 293 10.82 6.33 -21.97
CA THR A 293 10.53 7.32 -23.03
C THR A 293 9.18 6.98 -23.66
N PRO A 294 8.08 7.66 -23.27
CA PRO A 294 6.77 7.40 -23.88
C PRO A 294 6.77 7.80 -25.34
N SER A 295 6.06 7.03 -26.16
CA SER A 295 5.84 7.37 -27.57
C SER A 295 4.66 8.34 -27.75
N GLY A 296 4.67 9.09 -28.84
CA GLY A 296 3.52 9.89 -29.28
C GLY A 296 3.22 11.14 -28.45
N MET A 297 4.18 11.65 -27.68
CA MET A 297 4.04 12.93 -26.98
C MET A 297 4.01 14.10 -27.96
N ALA A 298 2.99 14.93 -27.87
CA ALA A 298 2.79 16.02 -28.85
C ALA A 298 3.81 17.16 -28.74
N HIS A 299 4.38 17.41 -27.54
CA HIS A 299 5.23 18.57 -27.25
C HIS A 299 6.72 18.22 -27.17
N TRP A 300 7.06 17.11 -26.54
CA TRP A 300 8.44 16.74 -26.29
C TRP A 300 9.05 15.99 -27.48
N PRO A 301 10.34 16.20 -27.78
CA PRO A 301 11.06 15.40 -28.78
C PRO A 301 10.98 13.89 -28.44
N GLU A 302 11.01 13.07 -29.49
CA GLU A 302 11.14 11.61 -29.31
C GLU A 302 12.38 11.27 -28.48
N GLY A 303 12.24 10.29 -27.58
CA GLY A 303 13.30 9.90 -26.64
C GLY A 303 13.37 10.76 -25.36
N THR A 304 12.42 11.69 -25.15
CA THR A 304 12.32 12.41 -23.88
C THR A 304 11.86 11.48 -22.75
N SER A 305 12.57 11.52 -21.61
CA SER A 305 12.23 10.83 -20.38
C SER A 305 12.31 11.80 -19.20
N LEU A 306 11.83 11.39 -18.02
CA LEU A 306 12.02 12.17 -16.79
C LEU A 306 13.51 12.38 -16.52
N ALA A 307 14.34 11.35 -16.72
CA ALA A 307 15.79 11.44 -16.58
C ALA A 307 16.41 12.50 -17.51
N SER A 308 16.00 12.54 -18.78
CA SER A 308 16.53 13.51 -19.75
C SER A 308 16.13 14.94 -19.42
N LEU A 309 14.91 15.17 -18.93
CA LEU A 309 14.44 16.49 -18.49
C LEU A 309 15.20 17.01 -17.26
N HIS A 310 15.81 16.12 -16.47
CA HIS A 310 16.56 16.45 -15.25
C HIS A 310 18.07 16.28 -15.38
N SER A 311 18.59 16.10 -16.60
CA SER A 311 20.02 15.83 -16.83
C SER A 311 20.55 14.64 -16.02
N GLY A 312 19.73 13.64 -15.81
CA GLY A 312 20.05 12.37 -15.15
C GLY A 312 19.79 12.29 -13.65
N SER A 313 19.48 13.41 -12.96
CA SER A 313 19.26 13.41 -11.50
C SER A 313 18.13 14.36 -11.09
N PRO A 314 17.28 13.99 -10.11
CA PRO A 314 16.35 14.94 -9.49
C PRO A 314 17.08 16.13 -8.86
N ARG A 315 16.36 17.21 -8.57
CA ARG A 315 16.86 18.31 -7.75
C ARG A 315 16.99 17.87 -6.28
N GLY A 316 17.73 18.65 -5.49
CA GLY A 316 17.97 18.37 -4.07
C GLY A 316 16.73 18.51 -3.19
N ALA A 317 16.87 18.08 -1.93
CA ALA A 317 15.80 18.12 -0.95
C ALA A 317 15.19 19.52 -0.78
N VAL A 318 13.87 19.61 -0.76
CA VAL A 318 13.13 20.82 -0.40
C VAL A 318 13.12 20.99 1.12
N ASP A 319 13.39 22.20 1.60
CA ASP A 319 13.28 22.57 3.02
C ASP A 319 12.22 23.65 3.30
N ARG A 320 11.69 24.30 2.27
CA ARG A 320 10.64 25.32 2.42
C ARG A 320 9.67 25.33 1.24
N ILE A 321 8.39 25.49 1.56
CA ILE A 321 7.31 25.77 0.60
C ILE A 321 6.59 27.04 1.09
N SER A 322 6.47 28.04 0.24
CA SER A 322 5.84 29.34 0.55
C SER A 322 5.17 29.93 -0.69
N ARG A 323 4.49 31.04 -0.51
CA ARG A 323 3.99 31.85 -1.62
C ARG A 323 4.77 33.17 -1.68
N ASP A 324 5.17 33.59 -2.85
CA ASP A 324 5.85 34.85 -3.05
C ASP A 324 4.86 36.05 -3.11
N ALA A 325 5.39 37.25 -3.23
CA ALA A 325 4.59 38.48 -3.26
C ALA A 325 3.68 38.56 -4.52
N ASN A 326 3.96 37.80 -5.57
CA ASN A 326 3.15 37.75 -6.79
C ASN A 326 2.04 36.68 -6.70
N GLY A 327 2.07 35.87 -5.64
CA GLY A 327 1.14 34.76 -5.45
C GLY A 327 1.64 33.43 -6.01
N ASP A 328 2.83 33.37 -6.59
CA ASP A 328 3.43 32.14 -7.12
C ASP A 328 3.92 31.22 -5.99
N LEU A 329 3.84 29.90 -6.20
CA LEU A 329 4.34 28.91 -5.27
C LEU A 329 5.86 28.82 -5.36
N ARG A 330 6.55 29.04 -4.23
CA ARG A 330 8.00 29.07 -4.15
C ARG A 330 8.53 27.91 -3.34
N LEU A 331 9.45 27.17 -3.93
CA LEU A 331 10.19 26.11 -3.27
C LEU A 331 11.64 26.54 -3.04
N ARG A 332 12.17 26.20 -1.86
CA ARG A 332 13.58 26.35 -1.54
C ARG A 332 14.21 24.99 -1.29
N GLU A 333 15.32 24.74 -1.96
CA GLU A 333 16.19 23.59 -1.69
C GLU A 333 16.98 23.82 -0.40
N ARG A 334 17.32 22.74 0.29
CA ARG A 334 18.12 22.76 1.53
C ARG A 334 19.44 23.54 1.38
N TRP A 335 19.97 23.66 0.17
CA TRP A 335 21.19 24.44 -0.14
C TRP A 335 20.90 25.89 -0.53
N GLY A 336 19.66 26.36 -0.37
CA GLY A 336 19.30 27.75 -0.56
C GLY A 336 18.87 28.15 -1.98
N ARG A 337 18.89 27.23 -2.96
CA ARG A 337 18.34 27.50 -4.29
C ARG A 337 16.83 27.60 -4.22
N GLU A 338 16.27 28.64 -4.84
CA GLU A 338 14.83 28.89 -4.88
C GLU A 338 14.32 28.88 -6.32
N ALA A 339 13.08 28.45 -6.50
CA ALA A 339 12.36 28.53 -7.76
C ALA A 339 10.85 28.64 -7.51
N SER A 340 10.15 29.31 -8.42
CA SER A 340 8.68 29.48 -8.39
C SER A 340 8.02 28.60 -9.46
N TYR A 341 6.81 28.11 -9.15
CA TYR A 341 6.08 27.15 -9.95
C TYR A 341 4.60 27.50 -10.03
N ALA A 342 3.98 27.14 -11.17
CA ALA A 342 2.54 27.29 -11.36
C ALA A 342 1.73 26.33 -10.45
N ALA A 343 2.30 25.15 -10.16
CA ALA A 343 1.70 24.18 -9.26
C ALA A 343 2.79 23.35 -8.57
N VAL A 344 2.47 22.81 -7.40
CA VAL A 344 3.35 21.93 -6.60
C VAL A 344 2.58 20.68 -6.22
N VAL A 345 3.17 19.51 -6.43
CA VAL A 345 2.66 18.24 -5.93
C VAL A 345 3.61 17.72 -4.86
N THR A 346 3.15 17.54 -3.63
CA THR A 346 3.92 16.91 -2.56
C THR A 346 3.56 15.45 -2.46
N THR A 347 4.55 14.58 -2.57
CA THR A 347 4.37 13.12 -2.54
C THR A 347 5.19 12.45 -1.43
N CYS A 348 5.82 13.25 -0.59
CA CYS A 348 6.42 12.82 0.67
C CYS A 348 5.33 12.58 1.72
N GLN A 349 5.66 11.83 2.76
CA GLN A 349 4.72 11.62 3.86
C GLN A 349 4.26 12.97 4.45
N SER A 350 2.97 13.07 4.75
CA SER A 350 2.32 14.32 5.16
C SER A 350 2.99 14.96 6.39
N TRP A 351 3.47 14.16 7.36
CA TRP A 351 4.20 14.67 8.53
C TRP A 351 5.43 15.50 8.19
N LEU A 352 6.07 15.24 7.04
CA LEU A 352 7.25 15.98 6.64
C LEU A 352 6.93 17.45 6.32
N LEU A 353 5.68 17.75 5.93
CA LEU A 353 5.23 19.13 5.67
C LEU A 353 5.21 20.00 6.94
N SER A 354 5.03 19.40 8.12
CA SER A 354 5.06 20.11 9.40
C SER A 354 6.37 19.93 10.18
N THR A 355 7.20 18.93 9.86
CA THR A 355 8.37 18.57 10.68
C THR A 355 9.71 18.82 10.00
N ARG A 356 9.80 18.67 8.69
CA ARG A 356 11.08 18.73 7.92
C ARG A 356 11.08 19.81 6.84
N ILE A 357 9.92 20.09 6.27
CA ILE A 357 9.72 21.12 5.26
C ILE A 357 9.00 22.29 5.94
N HIS A 358 9.63 23.45 5.95
CA HIS A 358 8.99 24.64 6.49
C HIS A 358 7.90 25.12 5.52
N THR A 359 6.71 24.55 5.67
CA THR A 359 5.53 24.87 4.84
C THR A 359 4.78 26.05 5.48
N GLU A 360 4.55 27.09 4.71
CA GLU A 360 3.84 28.28 5.19
C GLU A 360 2.40 27.93 5.58
N GLU A 361 1.99 28.29 6.80
CA GLU A 361 0.70 27.88 7.38
C GLU A 361 -0.51 28.33 6.55
N ALA A 362 -0.43 29.51 5.93
CA ALA A 362 -1.51 30.06 5.11
C ALA A 362 -1.80 29.27 3.81
N LEU A 363 -0.91 28.36 3.43
CA LEU A 363 -1.06 27.54 2.20
C LEU A 363 -2.16 26.49 2.29
N PHE A 364 -2.52 26.08 3.51
CA PHE A 364 -3.56 25.09 3.75
C PHE A 364 -4.60 25.58 4.75
N PRO A 365 -5.87 25.14 4.63
CA PRO A 365 -6.86 25.39 5.69
C PRO A 365 -6.49 24.66 6.97
N ALA A 366 -6.93 25.19 8.13
CA ALA A 366 -6.60 24.66 9.45
C ALA A 366 -7.03 23.19 9.63
N GLU A 367 -8.15 22.80 9.01
CA GLU A 367 -8.65 21.43 9.04
C GLU A 367 -7.73 20.46 8.30
N LEU A 368 -7.07 20.92 7.23
CA LEU A 368 -6.09 20.09 6.51
C LEU A 368 -4.79 19.98 7.32
N TRP A 369 -4.33 21.05 7.96
CA TRP A 369 -3.19 20.96 8.88
C TRP A 369 -3.46 19.98 10.02
N THR A 370 -4.65 20.01 10.60
CA THR A 370 -5.05 19.02 11.61
C THR A 370 -4.99 17.60 11.06
N ALA A 371 -5.44 17.37 9.81
CA ALA A 371 -5.39 16.07 9.19
C ALA A 371 -3.94 15.59 8.94
N ILE A 372 -3.06 16.48 8.47
CA ILE A 372 -1.62 16.23 8.30
C ILE A 372 -0.98 15.79 9.62
N GLU A 373 -1.21 16.56 10.69
CA GLU A 373 -0.58 16.32 11.99
C GLU A 373 -1.15 15.12 12.75
N ARG A 374 -2.40 14.75 12.49
CA ARG A 374 -3.10 13.62 13.15
C ARG A 374 -3.03 12.33 12.38
N SER A 375 -2.49 12.30 11.17
CA SER A 375 -2.23 11.04 10.46
C SER A 375 -1.38 10.11 11.32
N HIS A 376 -1.70 8.82 11.30
CA HIS A 376 -0.97 7.82 12.07
C HIS A 376 -0.15 6.93 11.14
N TYR A 377 1.16 6.87 11.37
CA TYR A 377 2.08 6.02 10.62
C TYR A 377 2.53 4.82 11.46
N MET A 378 2.50 3.66 10.80
CA MET A 378 2.99 2.41 11.37
C MET A 378 4.52 2.40 11.41
N GLN A 379 5.05 1.86 12.49
CA GLN A 379 6.43 1.41 12.54
C GLN A 379 6.58 0.10 11.80
N SER A 380 7.72 -0.10 11.15
CA SER A 380 8.04 -1.39 10.53
C SER A 380 9.53 -1.62 10.44
N SER A 381 9.94 -2.82 10.84
CA SER A 381 11.33 -3.26 10.77
C SER A 381 11.45 -4.56 9.99
N LYS A 382 12.53 -4.66 9.22
CA LYS A 382 12.94 -5.88 8.52
C LYS A 382 14.42 -6.13 8.74
N THR A 383 14.80 -7.40 8.85
CA THR A 383 16.20 -7.84 8.93
C THR A 383 16.43 -9.01 8.00
N PHE A 384 17.33 -8.83 7.06
CA PHE A 384 17.68 -9.81 6.03
C PHE A 384 19.09 -10.33 6.22
N VAL A 385 19.26 -11.61 5.97
CA VAL A 385 20.58 -12.25 5.81
C VAL A 385 20.62 -12.98 4.47
N MET A 386 21.80 -12.96 3.85
CA MET A 386 22.08 -13.79 2.68
C MET A 386 22.69 -15.10 3.15
N VAL A 387 22.24 -16.20 2.55
CA VAL A 387 22.77 -17.54 2.78
C VAL A 387 23.39 -18.10 1.49
N ASP A 388 24.31 -19.05 1.66
CA ASP A 388 25.07 -19.65 0.55
C ASP A 388 24.18 -20.34 -0.50
N ARG A 389 23.08 -20.94 -0.06
CA ARG A 389 22.07 -21.63 -0.88
C ARG A 389 20.74 -21.74 -0.13
N PRO A 390 19.65 -22.12 -0.80
CA PRO A 390 18.36 -22.36 -0.15
C PRO A 390 18.37 -23.68 0.65
N PHE A 391 19.24 -23.78 1.69
CA PHE A 391 19.44 -24.98 2.51
C PHE A 391 18.17 -25.45 3.22
N TRP A 392 17.22 -24.57 3.42
CA TRP A 392 15.93 -24.90 4.06
C TRP A 392 15.13 -25.98 3.32
N LYS A 393 15.42 -26.20 2.03
CA LYS A 393 14.82 -27.26 1.21
C LYS A 393 15.51 -28.61 1.40
N ASP A 394 16.58 -28.68 2.20
CA ASP A 394 17.17 -29.96 2.55
C ASP A 394 16.16 -30.77 3.38
N THR A 395 16.15 -32.08 3.19
CA THR A 395 15.21 -32.95 3.88
C THR A 395 15.80 -33.37 5.23
N ASP A 396 15.08 -33.07 6.29
CA ASP A 396 15.36 -33.58 7.61
C ASP A 396 15.20 -35.12 7.63
N PRO A 397 16.24 -35.88 7.97
CA PRO A 397 16.23 -37.33 7.87
C PRO A 397 15.26 -38.03 8.82
N ASP A 398 14.92 -37.37 9.94
CA ASP A 398 14.06 -37.95 10.97
C ASP A 398 12.58 -37.74 10.66
N THR A 399 12.24 -36.58 10.05
CA THR A 399 10.85 -36.19 9.77
C THR A 399 10.45 -36.29 8.31
N GLY A 400 11.41 -36.32 7.38
CA GLY A 400 11.17 -36.25 5.94
C GLY A 400 10.67 -34.90 5.44
N ARG A 401 10.77 -33.85 6.24
CA ARG A 401 10.29 -32.48 5.98
C ARG A 401 11.44 -31.55 5.66
N ASP A 402 11.13 -30.35 5.17
CA ASP A 402 12.12 -29.28 5.02
C ASP A 402 12.75 -28.97 6.39
N VAL A 403 14.08 -28.74 6.41
CA VAL A 403 14.80 -28.44 7.68
C VAL A 403 14.41 -27.11 8.28
N LEU A 404 14.01 -26.14 7.44
CA LEU A 404 13.48 -24.84 7.84
C LEU A 404 12.31 -24.47 6.90
N SER A 405 11.28 -23.84 7.43
CA SER A 405 10.07 -23.46 6.70
C SER A 405 9.83 -21.95 6.80
N MET A 406 9.03 -21.40 5.89
CA MET A 406 8.40 -20.11 6.15
C MET A 406 7.70 -20.20 7.52
N THR A 407 7.96 -19.23 8.39
CA THR A 407 7.57 -19.36 9.80
C THR A 407 6.70 -18.18 10.22
N LEU A 408 5.56 -18.49 10.85
CA LEU A 408 4.74 -17.55 11.61
C LEU A 408 4.80 -17.94 13.08
N THR A 409 5.03 -16.97 13.97
CA THR A 409 5.20 -17.22 15.40
C THR A 409 4.76 -16.03 16.25
N ASP A 410 4.33 -16.28 17.47
CA ASP A 410 4.10 -15.27 18.52
C ASP A 410 5.38 -14.76 19.18
N ARG A 411 6.56 -15.27 18.75
CA ARG A 411 7.87 -14.81 19.23
C ARG A 411 8.31 -13.51 18.56
N LEU A 412 9.45 -12.97 18.97
CA LEU A 412 10.02 -11.70 18.51
C LEU A 412 10.15 -11.56 16.99
N ASN A 413 10.40 -12.64 16.25
CA ASN A 413 10.56 -12.63 14.80
C ASN A 413 9.23 -12.35 14.06
N ARG A 414 8.11 -12.75 14.61
CA ARG A 414 6.75 -12.70 14.04
C ARG A 414 6.64 -13.50 12.73
N ALA A 415 7.30 -13.06 11.68
CA ALA A 415 7.33 -13.77 10.41
C ALA A 415 8.74 -13.87 9.85
N THR A 416 9.13 -15.09 9.42
CA THR A 416 10.39 -15.37 8.73
C THR A 416 10.08 -15.87 7.32
N TYR A 417 10.53 -15.15 6.29
CA TYR A 417 10.30 -15.50 4.89
C TYR A 417 11.57 -16.04 4.23
N LEU A 418 11.40 -16.97 3.31
CA LEU A 418 12.47 -17.66 2.60
C LEU A 418 12.38 -17.31 1.10
N LEU A 419 13.38 -16.58 0.59
CA LEU A 419 13.41 -16.05 -0.77
C LEU A 419 14.46 -16.82 -1.58
N ASP A 420 14.00 -17.70 -2.44
CA ASP A 420 14.81 -18.63 -3.23
C ASP A 420 15.21 -18.03 -4.58
N ASN A 421 16.49 -18.13 -4.92
CA ASN A 421 17.06 -17.71 -6.20
C ASN A 421 17.49 -18.89 -7.08
N GLY A 422 17.20 -20.13 -6.69
CA GLY A 422 17.59 -21.37 -7.35
C GLY A 422 18.52 -22.24 -6.48
N PRO A 423 18.60 -23.54 -6.74
CA PRO A 423 19.12 -24.54 -5.80
C PRO A 423 20.59 -24.34 -5.39
N ASP A 424 21.43 -23.84 -6.30
CA ASP A 424 22.87 -23.68 -6.08
C ASP A 424 23.31 -22.20 -6.07
N LYS A 425 22.38 -21.29 -5.75
CA LYS A 425 22.64 -19.86 -5.73
C LYS A 425 22.45 -19.29 -4.32
N PRO A 426 23.17 -18.23 -3.98
CA PRO A 426 22.87 -17.49 -2.78
C PRO A 426 21.39 -17.08 -2.72
N ALA A 427 20.81 -17.25 -1.55
CA ALA A 427 19.40 -16.99 -1.29
C ALA A 427 19.26 -16.04 -0.10
N VAL A 428 18.04 -15.59 0.20
CA VAL A 428 17.81 -14.60 1.25
C VAL A 428 16.81 -15.13 2.27
N ILE A 429 17.13 -14.96 3.53
CA ILE A 429 16.18 -15.14 4.63
C ILE A 429 15.84 -13.74 5.16
N LEU A 430 14.56 -13.38 5.12
CA LEU A 430 14.01 -12.30 5.93
C LEU A 430 13.75 -12.88 7.31
N LEU A 431 14.70 -12.69 8.23
CA LEU A 431 14.67 -13.28 9.58
C LEU A 431 13.49 -12.75 10.42
N SER A 432 13.11 -11.50 10.21
CA SER A 432 12.02 -10.85 10.93
C SER A 432 11.37 -9.77 10.11
N TYR A 433 10.05 -9.77 10.11
CA TYR A 433 9.22 -8.69 9.60
C TYR A 433 8.18 -8.34 10.66
N THR A 434 8.29 -7.12 11.20
CA THR A 434 7.51 -6.68 12.36
C THR A 434 6.91 -5.30 12.13
N TRP A 435 5.78 -5.05 12.81
CA TRP A 435 5.07 -3.78 12.82
C TRP A 435 4.80 -3.31 14.24
N ASN A 436 4.35 -2.05 14.41
CA ASN A 436 3.98 -1.44 15.70
C ASN A 436 5.07 -1.64 16.77
N ASP A 437 4.66 -2.00 17.96
CA ASP A 437 5.54 -2.21 19.13
C ASP A 437 6.58 -3.30 18.91
N ASP A 438 6.26 -4.31 18.08
CA ASP A 438 7.23 -5.34 17.71
C ASP A 438 8.38 -4.77 16.87
N ALA A 439 8.12 -3.77 16.02
CA ALA A 439 9.16 -3.08 15.28
C ALA A 439 10.01 -2.16 16.19
N LEU A 440 9.39 -1.51 17.17
CA LEU A 440 10.09 -0.60 18.09
C LEU A 440 11.14 -1.33 18.97
N LYS A 441 10.94 -2.62 19.26
CA LYS A 441 11.90 -3.43 20.05
C LYS A 441 13.29 -3.51 19.39
N TRP A 442 13.36 -3.34 18.07
CA TRP A 442 14.60 -3.43 17.31
C TRP A 442 15.39 -2.12 17.22
N LEU A 443 14.79 -0.95 17.51
CA LEU A 443 15.40 0.35 17.29
C LEU A 443 16.72 0.59 18.01
N ALA A 444 16.85 0.07 19.23
CA ALA A 444 18.03 0.26 20.06
C ALA A 444 19.18 -0.72 19.74
N LEU A 445 18.96 -1.66 18.82
CA LEU A 445 19.89 -2.74 18.50
C LEU A 445 20.55 -2.49 17.13
N ASP A 446 21.85 -2.77 17.06
CA ASP A 446 22.55 -2.83 15.78
C ASP A 446 22.20 -4.11 14.99
N ALA A 447 22.69 -4.20 13.76
CA ALA A 447 22.34 -5.29 12.86
C ALA A 447 22.77 -6.67 13.38
N ASP A 448 23.96 -6.76 13.98
CA ASP A 448 24.49 -8.03 14.50
C ASP A 448 23.71 -8.50 15.73
N GLN A 449 23.39 -7.59 16.65
CA GLN A 449 22.54 -7.87 17.81
C GLN A 449 21.13 -8.34 17.40
N ARG A 450 20.54 -7.71 16.35
CA ARG A 450 19.24 -8.14 15.81
C ARG A 450 19.32 -9.58 15.29
N VAL A 451 20.32 -9.87 14.48
CA VAL A 451 20.52 -11.22 13.91
C VAL A 451 20.72 -12.27 15.01
N GLU A 452 21.57 -11.99 16.01
CA GLU A 452 21.80 -12.90 17.14
C GLU A 452 20.47 -13.26 17.86
N LEU A 453 19.67 -12.26 18.21
CA LEU A 453 18.39 -12.48 18.89
C LEU A 453 17.37 -13.21 18.01
N MET A 454 17.33 -12.89 16.72
CA MET A 454 16.43 -13.54 15.77
C MET A 454 16.80 -14.99 15.53
N LEU A 455 18.09 -15.31 15.42
CA LEU A 455 18.58 -16.69 15.31
C LEU A 455 18.32 -17.48 16.60
N HIS A 456 18.55 -16.88 17.77
CA HIS A 456 18.20 -17.52 19.03
C HIS A 456 16.70 -17.85 19.15
N SER A 457 15.84 -16.95 18.68
CA SER A 457 14.40 -17.20 18.61
C SER A 457 14.05 -18.36 17.67
N LEU A 458 14.68 -18.42 16.48
CA LEU A 458 14.49 -19.51 15.53
C LEU A 458 15.04 -20.85 16.03
N GLU A 459 16.12 -20.86 16.79
CA GLU A 459 16.65 -22.08 17.42
C GLU A 459 15.64 -22.74 18.37
N GLN A 460 14.79 -21.94 19.04
CA GLN A 460 13.71 -22.48 19.88
C GLN A 460 12.64 -23.20 19.05
N ILE A 461 12.46 -22.79 17.80
CA ILE A 461 11.49 -23.39 16.87
C ILE A 461 12.12 -24.57 16.11
N TYR A 462 13.40 -24.45 15.76
CA TYR A 462 14.16 -25.41 14.94
C TYR A 462 15.43 -25.88 15.67
N PRO A 463 15.31 -26.61 16.80
CA PRO A 463 16.48 -27.04 17.53
C PRO A 463 17.37 -27.93 16.67
N GLY A 464 18.66 -27.58 16.62
CA GLY A 464 19.66 -28.32 15.85
C GLY A 464 19.81 -27.90 14.38
N VAL A 465 19.04 -26.92 13.90
CA VAL A 465 19.25 -26.33 12.57
C VAL A 465 20.24 -25.18 12.67
N ASP A 466 21.45 -25.34 12.12
CA ASP A 466 22.51 -24.33 12.14
C ASP A 466 22.35 -23.31 11.01
N ILE A 467 21.40 -22.39 11.18
CA ILE A 467 21.18 -21.31 10.21
C ILE A 467 22.43 -20.42 10.09
N ALA A 468 23.13 -20.18 11.19
CA ALA A 468 24.27 -19.27 11.25
C ALA A 468 25.41 -19.71 10.33
N SER A 469 25.69 -21.01 10.19
CA SER A 469 26.76 -21.52 9.32
C SER A 469 26.53 -21.28 7.83
N HIS A 470 25.28 -21.07 7.44
CA HIS A 470 24.89 -20.76 6.05
C HIS A 470 24.94 -19.25 5.73
N ILE A 471 25.00 -18.37 6.74
CA ILE A 471 24.99 -16.92 6.52
C ILE A 471 26.31 -16.48 5.90
N ILE A 472 26.21 -15.74 4.80
CA ILE A 472 27.33 -15.15 4.08
C ILE A 472 27.16 -13.63 3.93
N GLY A 473 28.22 -12.88 4.15
CA GLY A 473 28.21 -11.42 4.07
C GLY A 473 27.56 -10.75 5.29
N GLN A 474 27.27 -9.46 5.14
CA GLN A 474 26.70 -8.65 6.21
C GLN A 474 25.16 -8.64 6.15
N PRO A 475 24.48 -8.59 7.28
CA PRO A 475 23.02 -8.44 7.32
C PRO A 475 22.59 -7.06 6.78
N ILE A 476 21.37 -7.00 6.26
CA ILE A 476 20.73 -5.76 5.84
C ILE A 476 19.51 -5.53 6.72
N THR A 477 19.41 -4.36 7.35
CA THR A 477 18.29 -4.04 8.24
C THR A 477 17.69 -2.67 7.90
N VAL A 478 16.41 -2.51 8.21
CA VAL A 478 15.69 -1.25 8.12
C VAL A 478 14.72 -1.11 9.30
N SER A 479 14.60 0.13 9.79
CA SER A 479 13.54 0.59 10.69
C SER A 479 13.07 1.93 10.14
N TRP A 480 11.91 1.94 9.51
CA TRP A 480 11.42 3.10 8.74
C TRP A 480 11.15 4.32 9.61
N GLU A 481 10.77 4.11 10.86
CA GLU A 481 10.54 5.17 11.85
C GLU A 481 11.83 5.92 12.25
N ALA A 482 13.00 5.29 12.06
CA ALA A 482 14.30 5.91 12.31
C ALA A 482 14.80 6.75 11.12
N ASP A 483 14.25 6.57 9.92
CA ASP A 483 14.66 7.33 8.73
C ASP A 483 13.99 8.72 8.75
N PRO A 484 14.79 9.81 8.81
CA PRO A 484 14.27 11.17 8.91
C PRO A 484 13.51 11.65 7.66
N ASN A 485 13.61 10.93 6.53
CA ASN A 485 12.86 11.25 5.31
C ASN A 485 11.50 10.55 5.25
N PHE A 486 11.21 9.66 6.21
CA PHE A 486 9.95 8.91 6.26
C PHE A 486 9.24 9.00 7.61
N MET A 487 9.95 8.80 8.74
CA MET A 487 9.40 8.83 10.11
C MET A 487 8.31 7.77 10.38
N GLY A 488 8.26 6.75 9.56
CA GLY A 488 7.29 5.64 9.62
C GLY A 488 7.23 4.88 8.29
N ALA A 489 6.66 3.70 8.30
CA ALA A 489 6.63 2.81 7.14
C ALA A 489 5.47 3.12 6.20
N PHE A 490 4.25 3.17 6.73
CA PHE A 490 3.03 3.44 5.98
C PHE A 490 1.94 3.97 6.91
N LYS A 491 0.95 4.65 6.35
CA LYS A 491 -0.17 5.13 7.14
C LYS A 491 -1.14 3.97 7.44
N ALA A 492 -1.62 3.91 8.68
CA ALA A 492 -2.72 3.06 9.09
C ALA A 492 -3.53 3.79 10.17
N ASN A 493 -4.73 4.23 9.81
CA ASN A 493 -5.54 5.09 10.65
C ASN A 493 -5.93 4.44 11.98
N LEU A 494 -6.04 5.27 13.01
CA LEU A 494 -6.69 4.92 14.27
C LEU A 494 -8.22 5.12 14.17
N PRO A 495 -9.00 4.56 15.09
CA PRO A 495 -10.42 4.84 15.19
C PRO A 495 -10.72 6.35 15.25
N GLY A 496 -11.78 6.79 14.57
CA GLY A 496 -12.16 8.20 14.47
C GLY A 496 -11.30 9.05 13.53
N HIS A 497 -10.34 8.45 12.80
CA HIS A 497 -9.45 9.16 11.89
C HIS A 497 -9.99 9.27 10.45
N TYR A 498 -11.14 8.68 10.15
CA TYR A 498 -11.72 8.76 8.81
C TYR A 498 -11.84 10.21 8.30
N ARG A 499 -12.29 11.13 9.14
CA ARG A 499 -12.40 12.57 8.82
C ARG A 499 -11.08 13.20 8.36
N TYR A 500 -9.95 12.78 8.93
CA TYR A 500 -8.62 13.26 8.52
C TYR A 500 -8.24 12.69 7.17
N GLN A 501 -8.47 11.40 6.98
CA GLN A 501 -8.22 10.73 5.70
C GLN A 501 -9.05 11.32 4.57
N GLN A 502 -10.32 11.56 4.81
CA GLN A 502 -11.24 12.15 3.85
C GLN A 502 -10.74 13.54 3.39
N ARG A 503 -10.26 14.38 4.32
CA ARG A 503 -9.72 15.70 4.01
C ARG A 503 -8.42 15.63 3.19
N LEU A 504 -7.51 14.74 3.56
CA LEU A 504 -6.27 14.52 2.80
C LEU A 504 -6.58 14.04 1.38
N PHE A 505 -7.43 13.02 1.25
CA PHE A 505 -7.76 12.42 -0.04
C PHE A 505 -8.45 13.41 -0.98
N THR A 506 -9.41 14.18 -0.50
CA THR A 506 -10.22 15.08 -1.36
C THR A 506 -9.52 16.38 -1.73
N HIS A 507 -8.36 16.68 -1.14
CA HIS A 507 -7.64 17.93 -1.35
C HIS A 507 -7.17 18.15 -2.80
N PHE A 508 -7.12 17.13 -3.64
CA PHE A 508 -6.78 17.29 -5.04
C PHE A 508 -7.84 18.06 -5.86
N LYS A 509 -9.07 18.17 -5.37
CA LYS A 509 -10.15 19.01 -5.94
C LYS A 509 -10.24 20.33 -5.20
N GLN A 510 -9.73 21.41 -5.80
CA GLN A 510 -9.48 22.69 -5.12
C GLN A 510 -10.39 23.83 -5.57
N ASP A 511 -11.41 23.55 -6.38
CA ASP A 511 -12.32 24.56 -6.94
C ASP A 511 -13.06 25.38 -5.87
N ARG A 512 -13.26 24.81 -4.67
CA ARG A 512 -13.92 25.46 -3.53
C ARG A 512 -12.95 26.19 -2.58
N LEU A 513 -11.64 26.03 -2.74
CA LEU A 513 -10.66 26.70 -1.90
C LEU A 513 -10.45 28.17 -2.34
N PRO A 514 -10.06 29.07 -1.40
CA PRO A 514 -9.55 30.38 -1.76
C PRO A 514 -8.34 30.30 -2.69
N GLU A 515 -8.15 31.26 -3.57
CA GLU A 515 -7.02 31.28 -4.52
C GLU A 515 -5.66 31.16 -3.81
N SER A 516 -5.50 31.78 -2.63
CA SER A 516 -4.29 31.71 -1.81
C SER A 516 -3.96 30.31 -1.30
N GLN A 517 -4.90 29.36 -1.34
CA GLN A 517 -4.73 27.97 -0.89
C GLN A 517 -4.78 26.95 -2.04
N ARG A 518 -4.80 27.43 -3.30
CA ARG A 518 -4.80 26.55 -4.48
C ARG A 518 -3.39 26.33 -5.01
N GLY A 519 -3.24 25.30 -5.84
CA GLY A 519 -2.01 25.00 -6.58
C GLY A 519 -1.05 24.05 -5.86
N ILE A 520 -1.29 23.68 -4.58
CA ILE A 520 -0.52 22.64 -3.89
C ILE A 520 -1.39 21.40 -3.75
N PHE A 521 -0.93 20.28 -4.29
CA PHE A 521 -1.63 18.99 -4.31
C PHE A 521 -0.88 17.99 -3.45
N LEU A 522 -1.62 17.14 -2.73
CA LEU A 522 -1.08 16.06 -1.94
C LEU A 522 -1.28 14.75 -2.69
N ALA A 523 -0.27 13.90 -2.75
CA ALA A 523 -0.34 12.55 -3.28
C ALA A 523 0.61 11.63 -2.50
N GLY A 524 0.42 10.34 -2.60
CA GLY A 524 1.16 9.32 -1.86
C GLY A 524 0.19 8.28 -1.31
N ASP A 525 0.71 7.12 -0.92
CA ASP A 525 -0.11 6.09 -0.30
C ASP A 525 -0.76 6.57 1.01
N ASP A 526 -0.12 7.48 1.73
CA ASP A 526 -0.62 8.05 2.97
C ASP A 526 -1.83 8.98 2.78
N VAL A 527 -1.99 9.57 1.60
CA VAL A 527 -3.16 10.36 1.23
C VAL A 527 -4.31 9.47 0.73
N SER A 528 -4.01 8.24 0.32
CA SER A 528 -4.96 7.27 -0.21
C SER A 528 -5.79 6.59 0.89
N PHE A 529 -7.00 6.16 0.55
CA PHE A 529 -7.75 5.16 1.31
C PHE A 529 -7.19 3.73 1.14
N THR A 530 -6.29 3.51 0.18
CA THR A 530 -5.53 2.27 -0.02
C THR A 530 -4.12 2.44 0.54
N ALA A 531 -4.03 2.93 1.77
CA ALA A 531 -2.76 3.22 2.44
C ALA A 531 -1.92 1.95 2.67
N GLY A 532 -0.60 2.09 2.63
CA GLY A 532 0.34 0.97 2.76
C GLY A 532 0.53 0.14 1.49
N TRP A 533 -0.19 0.43 0.41
CA TRP A 533 -0.10 -0.27 -0.86
C TRP A 533 0.39 0.63 -1.99
N ALA A 534 1.16 0.06 -2.90
CA ALA A 534 1.69 0.78 -4.07
C ALA A 534 0.56 1.31 -5.00
N GLU A 535 -0.58 0.61 -5.03
CA GLU A 535 -1.79 1.05 -5.74
C GLU A 535 -2.26 2.43 -5.26
N GLY A 536 -2.26 2.66 -3.93
CA GLY A 536 -2.64 3.96 -3.35
C GLY A 536 -1.70 5.09 -3.76
N ALA A 537 -0.40 4.81 -3.90
CA ALA A 537 0.57 5.77 -4.39
C ALA A 537 0.32 6.15 -5.87
N VAL A 538 -0.04 5.18 -6.71
CA VAL A 538 -0.37 5.40 -8.12
C VAL A 538 -1.67 6.21 -8.24
N THR A 539 -2.73 5.77 -7.59
CA THR A 539 -4.07 6.36 -7.73
C THR A 539 -4.12 7.81 -7.24
N THR A 540 -3.47 8.13 -6.12
CA THR A 540 -3.38 9.52 -5.65
C THR A 540 -2.45 10.38 -6.51
N GLY A 541 -1.42 9.79 -7.11
CA GLY A 541 -0.63 10.46 -8.15
C GLY A 541 -1.48 10.90 -9.33
N LEU A 542 -2.39 10.03 -9.80
CA LEU A 542 -3.34 10.35 -10.87
C LEU A 542 -4.37 11.41 -10.46
N ASN A 543 -4.83 11.40 -9.20
CA ASN A 543 -5.67 12.46 -8.65
C ASN A 543 -4.95 13.81 -8.71
N ALA A 544 -3.67 13.85 -8.33
CA ALA A 544 -2.87 15.06 -8.41
C ALA A 544 -2.64 15.53 -9.85
N VAL A 545 -2.44 14.61 -10.80
CA VAL A 545 -2.38 14.95 -12.25
C VAL A 545 -3.66 15.64 -12.67
N TRP A 546 -4.83 15.07 -12.36
CA TRP A 546 -6.11 15.71 -12.67
C TRP A 546 -6.22 17.08 -12.01
N GLY A 547 -5.85 17.20 -10.74
CA GLY A 547 -5.89 18.45 -9.99
C GLY A 547 -5.02 19.55 -10.65
N VAL A 548 -3.78 19.23 -11.01
CA VAL A 548 -2.86 20.15 -11.71
C VAL A 548 -3.41 20.57 -13.06
N VAL A 549 -3.88 19.62 -13.87
CA VAL A 549 -4.47 19.90 -15.19
C VAL A 549 -5.65 20.86 -15.07
N ASN A 550 -6.57 20.59 -14.15
CA ASN A 550 -7.74 21.44 -13.92
C ASN A 550 -7.35 22.83 -13.39
N HIS A 551 -6.36 22.91 -12.45
CA HIS A 551 -5.85 24.16 -11.92
C HIS A 551 -5.26 25.08 -12.99
N LEU A 552 -4.58 24.49 -13.98
CA LEU A 552 -3.97 25.21 -15.12
C LEU A 552 -4.97 25.49 -16.26
N GLY A 553 -6.26 25.20 -16.10
CA GLY A 553 -7.28 25.44 -17.12
C GLY A 553 -7.35 24.36 -18.21
N GLY A 554 -6.73 23.19 -17.95
CA GLY A 554 -6.89 22.00 -18.79
C GLY A 554 -8.22 21.28 -18.54
N ARG A 555 -8.38 20.12 -19.16
CA ARG A 555 -9.62 19.33 -19.07
C ARG A 555 -9.32 17.84 -19.25
N SER A 556 -10.20 16.99 -18.73
CA SER A 556 -10.19 15.55 -18.99
C SER A 556 -10.40 15.24 -20.46
N ALA A 557 -9.96 14.07 -20.92
CA ALA A 557 -10.21 13.62 -22.29
C ALA A 557 -11.70 13.34 -22.53
N ALA A 558 -12.15 13.55 -23.75
CA ALA A 558 -13.54 13.29 -24.11
C ALA A 558 -13.87 11.80 -23.90
N GLY A 559 -14.93 11.52 -23.14
CA GLY A 559 -15.33 10.14 -22.80
C GLY A 559 -14.53 9.46 -21.69
N ASN A 560 -13.51 10.13 -21.12
CA ASN A 560 -12.71 9.64 -20.00
C ASN A 560 -12.78 10.64 -18.82
N PRO A 561 -13.89 10.73 -18.10
CA PRO A 561 -14.01 11.63 -16.97
C PRO A 561 -12.98 11.27 -15.90
N GLY A 562 -12.26 12.26 -15.40
CA GLY A 562 -11.24 12.06 -14.38
C GLY A 562 -11.81 11.97 -12.96
N PRO A 563 -10.95 11.68 -11.99
CA PRO A 563 -11.37 11.46 -10.60
C PRO A 563 -12.10 12.68 -10.00
N GLY A 564 -11.75 13.89 -10.35
CA GLY A 564 -12.38 15.08 -9.80
C GLY A 564 -13.77 15.38 -10.35
N GLU A 565 -14.08 14.98 -11.59
CA GLU A 565 -15.44 15.08 -12.12
C GLU A 565 -16.40 14.11 -11.42
N LEU A 566 -15.88 12.95 -10.98
CA LEU A 566 -16.70 11.92 -10.34
C LEU A 566 -16.66 12.00 -8.80
N LEU A 567 -15.85 12.90 -8.23
CA LEU A 567 -15.69 13.00 -6.77
C LEU A 567 -17.01 13.35 -6.05
N ASP A 568 -17.83 14.22 -6.62
CA ASP A 568 -19.11 14.60 -6.00
C ASP A 568 -20.14 13.45 -6.02
N ALA A 569 -20.02 12.50 -6.96
CA ALA A 569 -20.91 11.34 -7.06
C ALA A 569 -20.39 10.10 -6.30
N LEU A 570 -19.09 9.83 -6.37
CA LEU A 570 -18.48 8.61 -5.85
C LEU A 570 -17.61 8.85 -4.60
N GLY A 571 -17.40 10.10 -4.22
CA GLY A 571 -16.45 10.46 -3.18
C GLY A 571 -16.85 10.00 -1.77
N PRO A 572 -15.91 10.15 -0.83
CA PRO A 572 -16.14 9.81 0.56
C PRO A 572 -17.21 10.73 1.18
N ILE A 573 -18.03 10.16 2.06
CA ILE A 573 -19.01 10.95 2.84
C ILE A 573 -18.29 11.78 3.90
N SER A 574 -18.97 12.84 4.40
CA SER A 574 -18.51 13.55 5.60
C SER A 574 -19.16 12.92 6.84
N LEU A 575 -18.38 12.75 7.90
CA LEU A 575 -18.85 12.37 9.24
C LEU A 575 -18.85 13.58 10.19
N ASP A 576 -18.62 14.78 9.70
CA ASP A 576 -18.65 16.03 10.49
C ASP A 576 -20.07 16.51 10.77
#